data_632fe051143531633b0726cf9d08f310
#
_entry.id   632fe051143531633b0726cf9d08f310
#
_cell.length_a   1.000
_cell.length_b   1.000
_cell.length_c   1.000
_cell.angle_alpha   90.00
_cell.angle_beta   90.00
_cell.angle_gamma   90.00
#
_symmetry.space_group_name_H-M   'P 1'
#
loop_
_entity.id
_entity.type
_entity.pdbx_description
1 polymer ?
#
loop_
_entity_poly.entity_id
_entity_poly.type
_entity_poly.pdbx_seq_one_letter_code
_entity_poly.pdbx_strand_id
1 'polypeptide(L)'
;MRSDRATGTGELVKFGQPVWYRFSFKIAGDWPQDVPAAGRQSCRTVIHQIKQDSFKSGKPCNASPFFKIEARPLGERVRFFAQVAAGAPCAEPPMVLRTQICRRDLPRESWTTVQVRLNPAHDASGRVDIWLNGAFCGAYQGPMADRDSGARRNGAPFINAQPRFGIYRDWRAETQTIYFDKIMFWNADSAGHPDWSVSPPPE
;
A
#
# COMPACT_ATOMS: atom_id res chain seq x y z
N MET A 1 3.45 -17.89 -2.92
CA MET A 1 2.36 -18.09 -1.94
C MET A 1 1.05 -17.87 -2.66
N ARG A 2 0.27 -18.91 -2.93
CA ARG A 2 -1.12 -18.76 -3.32
C ARG A 2 -1.87 -18.24 -2.10
N SER A 3 -2.49 -17.10 -2.20
CA SER A 3 -3.51 -16.73 -1.24
C SER A 3 -4.65 -17.73 -1.42
N ASP A 4 -4.77 -18.67 -0.53
CA ASP A 4 -5.99 -19.42 -0.41
C ASP A 4 -7.10 -18.38 -0.23
N ARG A 5 -7.99 -18.33 -1.20
CA ARG A 5 -9.23 -17.57 -1.06
C ARG A 5 -9.95 -18.21 0.11
N ALA A 6 -9.78 -17.62 1.28
CA ALA A 6 -10.70 -17.88 2.36
C ALA A 6 -12.08 -17.60 1.77
N THR A 7 -12.91 -18.59 1.70
CA THR A 7 -14.31 -18.50 1.31
C THR A 7 -15.16 -17.77 2.35
N GLY A 8 -14.51 -17.03 3.23
CA GLY A 8 -15.11 -16.08 4.15
C GLY A 8 -15.15 -14.70 3.51
N THR A 9 -16.29 -14.11 3.51
CA THR A 9 -16.69 -12.83 2.92
C THR A 9 -16.02 -11.59 3.52
N GLY A 10 -14.92 -11.72 4.26
CA GLY A 10 -14.23 -10.63 4.91
C GLY A 10 -13.20 -9.97 4.00
N GLU A 11 -13.54 -8.87 3.35
CA GLU A 11 -12.53 -7.97 2.80
C GLU A 11 -11.71 -7.40 3.95
N LEU A 12 -10.39 -7.58 3.91
CA LEU A 12 -9.48 -7.07 4.94
C LEU A 12 -9.47 -5.53 5.01
N VAL A 13 -9.77 -4.88 3.89
CA VAL A 13 -9.82 -3.42 3.78
C VAL A 13 -11.14 -3.05 3.11
N LYS A 14 -11.98 -2.34 3.85
CA LYS A 14 -13.29 -1.86 3.38
C LYS A 14 -13.33 -0.34 3.36
N PHE A 15 -13.96 0.23 2.34
CA PHE A 15 -14.16 1.68 2.27
C PHE A 15 -15.08 2.18 3.39
N GLY A 16 -14.68 3.29 4.01
CA GLY A 16 -15.42 3.90 5.13
C GLY A 16 -15.25 3.17 6.47
N GLN A 17 -14.39 2.17 6.54
CA GLN A 17 -14.10 1.43 7.77
C GLN A 17 -12.61 1.50 8.09
N PRO A 18 -12.24 1.90 9.33
CA PRO A 18 -10.85 1.90 9.72
C PRO A 18 -10.31 0.49 9.84
N VAL A 19 -9.11 0.30 9.36
CA VAL A 19 -8.31 -0.91 9.52
C VAL A 19 -6.94 -0.53 10.04
N TRP A 20 -6.44 -1.30 10.98
CA TRP A 20 -5.05 -1.28 11.37
C TRP A 20 -4.35 -2.48 10.77
N TYR A 21 -3.12 -2.30 10.32
CA TYR A 21 -2.28 -3.42 9.94
C TYR A 21 -0.82 -3.14 10.20
N ARG A 22 -0.06 -4.21 10.34
CA ARG A 22 1.37 -4.20 10.57
C ARG A 22 2.03 -5.27 9.72
N PHE A 23 3.21 -4.99 9.28
CA PHE A 23 4.12 -5.97 8.71
C PHE A 23 5.55 -5.57 8.98
N SER A 24 6.45 -6.55 9.01
CA SER A 24 7.87 -6.32 9.03
C SER A 24 8.46 -6.69 7.67
N PHE A 25 9.46 -5.96 7.22
CA PHE A 25 10.22 -6.30 6.04
C PHE A 25 11.71 -6.11 6.27
N LYS A 26 12.50 -6.87 5.51
CA LYS A 26 13.95 -6.75 5.45
C LYS A 26 14.40 -6.81 4.00
N ILE A 27 15.18 -5.82 3.59
CA ILE A 27 15.77 -5.75 2.26
C ILE A 27 17.14 -6.38 2.32
N ALA A 28 17.39 -7.38 1.47
CA ALA A 28 18.66 -8.07 1.41
C ALA A 28 19.77 -7.21 0.79
N GLY A 29 21.00 -7.61 1.01
CA GLY A 29 22.18 -6.93 0.50
C GLY A 29 22.35 -6.99 -1.02
N ASP A 30 21.63 -7.91 -1.71
CA ASP A 30 21.65 -8.09 -3.16
C ASP A 30 20.96 -6.97 -3.95
N TRP A 31 20.34 -6.01 -3.27
CA TRP A 31 19.76 -4.86 -3.96
C TRP A 31 20.85 -3.98 -4.57
N PRO A 32 20.65 -3.44 -5.79
CA PRO A 32 21.59 -2.52 -6.39
C PRO A 32 21.83 -1.32 -5.48
N GLN A 33 23.06 -0.82 -5.47
CA GLN A 33 23.45 0.30 -4.60
C GLN A 33 23.01 1.65 -5.17
N ASP A 34 22.98 1.76 -6.50
CA ASP A 34 22.73 3.03 -7.16
C ASP A 34 21.45 3.04 -7.96
N VAL A 35 20.84 4.24 -7.99
CA VAL A 35 19.85 4.60 -8.98
C VAL A 35 20.63 4.80 -10.30
N PRO A 36 20.31 4.12 -11.41
CA PRO A 36 20.99 4.35 -12.66
C PRO A 36 21.03 5.85 -12.99
N ALA A 37 22.21 6.35 -13.29
CA ALA A 37 22.37 7.70 -13.77
C ALA A 37 21.58 7.85 -15.06
N ALA A 38 20.82 8.92 -15.16
CA ALA A 38 20.07 9.36 -16.34
C ALA A 38 18.83 8.54 -16.74
N GLY A 39 17.71 8.96 -16.27
CA GLY A 39 16.61 9.41 -17.14
C GLY A 39 15.66 8.39 -17.72
N ARG A 40 15.85 7.07 -17.63
CA ARG A 40 14.97 6.15 -18.35
C ARG A 40 14.22 5.08 -17.56
N GLN A 41 14.62 4.81 -16.35
CA GLN A 41 13.87 3.86 -15.51
C GLN A 41 13.88 4.36 -14.07
N SER A 42 12.71 4.62 -13.55
CA SER A 42 12.59 4.86 -12.12
C SER A 42 13.04 3.57 -11.41
N CYS A 43 14.01 3.65 -10.51
CA CYS A 43 14.41 2.52 -9.67
C CYS A 43 13.33 2.19 -8.65
N ARG A 44 12.11 2.41 -9.06
CA ARG A 44 10.92 2.19 -8.25
C ARG A 44 10.74 0.71 -8.00
N THR A 45 10.68 0.35 -6.74
CA THR A 45 10.23 -0.96 -6.31
C THR A 45 9.10 -0.76 -5.32
N VAL A 46 7.89 -1.15 -5.69
CA VAL A 46 6.75 -1.18 -4.79
C VAL A 46 6.84 -2.46 -3.98
N ILE A 47 6.89 -2.33 -2.66
CA ILE A 47 7.00 -3.46 -1.72
C ILE A 47 5.66 -3.77 -1.04
N HIS A 48 4.78 -2.81 -0.99
CA HIS A 48 3.42 -2.97 -0.50
C HIS A 48 2.49 -2.02 -1.25
N GLN A 49 1.28 -2.47 -1.54
CA GLN A 49 0.25 -1.61 -2.12
C GLN A 49 -1.14 -2.08 -1.71
N ILE A 50 -2.05 -1.13 -1.62
CA ILE A 50 -3.49 -1.40 -1.57
C ILE A 50 -4.09 -0.86 -2.86
N LYS A 51 -4.59 -1.79 -3.67
CA LYS A 51 -5.13 -1.49 -4.99
C LYS A 51 -6.63 -1.70 -4.99
N GLN A 52 -7.36 -0.76 -5.56
CA GLN A 52 -8.74 -0.95 -5.91
C GLN A 52 -8.86 -1.49 -7.33
N ASP A 53 -9.92 -2.22 -7.60
CA ASP A 53 -10.34 -2.50 -8.96
C ASP A 53 -11.04 -1.26 -9.52
N SER A 54 -10.67 -0.85 -10.71
CA SER A 54 -11.23 0.32 -11.38
C SER A 54 -11.74 -0.05 -12.76
N PHE A 55 -12.87 0.54 -13.13
CA PHE A 55 -13.55 0.27 -14.39
C PHE A 55 -13.94 1.58 -15.05
N LYS A 56 -13.87 1.63 -16.36
CA LYS A 56 -14.42 2.68 -17.19
C LYS A 56 -15.43 2.07 -18.14
N SER A 57 -16.69 2.54 -18.09
CA SER A 57 -17.76 2.03 -18.95
C SER A 57 -17.90 0.50 -18.93
N GLY A 58 -17.77 -0.09 -17.71
CA GLY A 58 -17.82 -1.54 -17.52
C GLY A 58 -16.58 -2.32 -17.92
N LYS A 59 -15.53 -1.65 -18.43
CA LYS A 59 -14.25 -2.28 -18.78
C LYS A 59 -13.20 -1.99 -17.69
N PRO A 60 -12.37 -2.97 -17.32
CA PRO A 60 -11.26 -2.73 -16.41
C PRO A 60 -10.37 -1.59 -16.91
N CYS A 61 -10.03 -0.65 -16.04
CA CYS A 61 -9.00 0.31 -16.30
C CYS A 61 -7.82 0.07 -15.35
N ASN A 62 -6.61 0.38 -15.77
CA ASN A 62 -5.41 0.16 -14.96
C ASN A 62 -5.19 1.32 -13.99
N ALA A 63 -6.03 1.41 -12.95
CA ALA A 63 -5.84 2.42 -11.92
C ALA A 63 -4.59 2.17 -11.09
N SER A 64 -3.97 3.27 -10.67
CA SER A 64 -2.88 3.23 -9.70
C SER A 64 -3.39 2.73 -8.34
N PRO A 65 -2.56 2.03 -7.55
CA PRO A 65 -2.87 1.79 -6.15
C PRO A 65 -3.17 3.11 -5.43
N PHE A 66 -4.19 3.15 -4.58
CA PHE A 66 -4.51 4.35 -3.82
C PHE A 66 -3.61 4.54 -2.59
N PHE A 67 -3.01 3.45 -2.11
CA PHE A 67 -1.94 3.50 -1.12
C PHE A 67 -0.82 2.58 -1.56
N LYS A 68 0.42 3.04 -1.45
CA LYS A 68 1.59 2.23 -1.74
C LYS A 68 2.80 2.63 -0.94
N ILE A 69 3.69 1.67 -0.74
CA ILE A 69 5.01 1.82 -0.16
C ILE A 69 6.03 1.41 -1.21
N GLU A 70 6.96 2.31 -1.48
CA GLU A 70 8.08 2.09 -2.38
C GLU A 70 9.39 2.07 -1.60
N ALA A 71 10.33 1.29 -2.10
CA ALA A 71 11.71 1.29 -1.69
C ALA A 71 12.60 1.62 -2.90
N ARG A 72 13.61 2.47 -2.71
CA ARG A 72 14.58 2.82 -3.74
C ARG A 72 15.99 2.67 -3.21
N PRO A 73 16.92 2.15 -4.02
CA PRO A 73 18.32 2.09 -3.64
C PRO A 73 18.88 3.47 -3.28
N LEU A 74 19.73 3.51 -2.28
CA LEU A 74 20.45 4.71 -1.83
C LEU A 74 21.79 4.29 -1.19
N GLY A 75 22.75 3.87 -2.00
CA GLY A 75 24.01 3.30 -1.52
C GLY A 75 23.76 2.11 -0.58
N GLU A 76 24.37 2.14 0.60
CA GLU A 76 24.20 1.12 1.66
C GLU A 76 22.82 1.20 2.36
N ARG A 77 21.98 2.12 1.96
CA ARG A 77 20.64 2.32 2.51
C ARG A 77 19.56 2.12 1.46
N VAL A 78 18.33 2.17 1.92
CA VAL A 78 17.16 2.17 1.05
C VAL A 78 16.27 3.33 1.45
N ARG A 79 15.86 4.11 0.46
CA ARG A 79 14.89 5.18 0.68
C ARG A 79 13.48 4.63 0.61
N PHE A 80 12.82 4.69 1.73
CA PHE A 80 11.42 4.31 1.91
C PHE A 80 10.51 5.50 1.60
N PHE A 81 9.41 5.23 0.88
CA PHE A 81 8.35 6.20 0.63
C PHE A 81 6.99 5.57 0.84
N ALA A 82 6.11 6.29 1.52
CA ALA A 82 4.69 5.96 1.51
C ALA A 82 3.89 7.07 0.81
N GLN A 83 2.96 6.68 -0.05
CA GLN A 83 2.19 7.60 -0.89
C GLN A 83 0.71 7.21 -0.91
N VAL A 84 -0.13 8.23 -0.93
CA VAL A 84 -1.56 8.13 -1.22
C VAL A 84 -1.83 8.66 -2.63
N ALA A 85 -2.76 8.06 -3.32
CA ALA A 85 -3.26 8.53 -4.61
C ALA A 85 -4.79 8.68 -4.57
N ALA A 86 -5.25 9.78 -5.14
CA ALA A 86 -6.67 10.11 -5.29
C ALA A 86 -6.94 10.63 -6.71
N GLY A 87 -8.20 10.71 -7.11
CA GLY A 87 -8.61 11.32 -8.36
C GLY A 87 -9.37 10.37 -9.28
N ALA A 88 -9.30 10.62 -10.54
CA ALA A 88 -10.01 9.88 -11.60
C ALA A 88 -9.00 9.27 -12.60
N PRO A 89 -8.31 8.17 -12.25
CA PRO A 89 -7.29 7.57 -13.11
C PRO A 89 -7.86 6.99 -14.40
N CYS A 90 -9.17 6.72 -14.44
CA CYS A 90 -9.85 6.21 -15.62
C CYS A 90 -10.49 7.32 -16.46
N ALA A 91 -10.37 8.58 -16.06
CA ALA A 91 -10.83 9.71 -16.87
C ALA A 91 -9.91 9.95 -18.08
N GLU A 92 -10.37 10.74 -19.02
CA GLU A 92 -9.60 11.20 -20.18
C GLU A 92 -9.57 12.73 -20.21
N PRO A 93 -8.41 13.35 -19.98
CA PRO A 93 -7.14 12.73 -19.57
C PRO A 93 -7.18 12.18 -18.13
N PRO A 94 -6.35 11.19 -17.81
CA PRO A 94 -6.28 10.67 -16.46
C PRO A 94 -5.85 11.73 -15.46
N MET A 95 -6.58 11.85 -14.36
CA MET A 95 -6.23 12.75 -13.25
C MET A 95 -5.87 11.92 -12.03
N VAL A 96 -4.62 11.99 -11.59
CA VAL A 96 -4.14 11.31 -10.38
C VAL A 96 -3.32 12.28 -9.56
N LEU A 97 -3.85 12.64 -8.40
CA LEU A 97 -3.11 13.37 -7.37
C LEU A 97 -2.36 12.36 -6.51
N ARG A 98 -1.05 12.57 -6.34
CA ARG A 98 -0.20 11.74 -5.47
C ARG A 98 0.37 12.58 -4.36
N THR A 99 0.20 12.13 -3.12
CA THR A 99 0.73 12.78 -1.93
C THR A 99 1.69 11.84 -1.23
N GLN A 100 2.95 12.25 -1.09
CA GLN A 100 3.93 11.56 -0.27
C GLN A 100 3.67 11.90 1.20
N ILE A 101 3.49 10.88 2.03
CA ILE A 101 3.13 11.05 3.44
C ILE A 101 4.24 10.66 4.41
N CYS A 102 5.18 9.86 3.96
CA CYS A 102 6.33 9.45 4.76
C CYS A 102 7.53 9.24 3.85
N ARG A 103 8.72 9.64 4.32
CA ARG A 103 10.00 9.36 3.67
C ARG A 103 11.06 9.13 4.75
N ARG A 104 11.79 8.01 4.65
CA ARG A 104 12.90 7.67 5.55
C ARG A 104 13.97 6.90 4.79
N ASP A 105 15.21 7.08 5.22
CA ASP A 105 16.34 6.30 4.73
C ASP A 105 16.61 5.19 5.74
N LEU A 106 16.40 3.95 5.33
CA LEU A 106 16.45 2.75 6.17
C LEU A 106 17.74 1.96 5.91
N PRO A 107 18.30 1.28 6.90
CA PRO A 107 19.41 0.39 6.68
C PRO A 107 18.96 -0.86 5.91
N ARG A 108 19.86 -1.41 5.09
CA ARG A 108 19.68 -2.75 4.52
C ARG A 108 19.91 -3.81 5.59
N GLU A 109 19.49 -5.03 5.32
CA GLU A 109 19.67 -6.23 6.14
C GLU A 109 19.15 -6.12 7.58
N SER A 110 18.39 -5.07 7.84
CA SER A 110 17.72 -4.85 9.12
C SER A 110 16.21 -4.92 8.97
N TRP A 111 15.55 -5.53 9.94
CA TRP A 111 14.10 -5.56 9.98
C TRP A 111 13.53 -4.17 10.26
N THR A 112 12.59 -3.77 9.44
CA THR A 112 11.79 -2.57 9.64
C THR A 112 10.34 -2.96 9.80
N THR A 113 9.73 -2.57 10.91
CA THR A 113 8.30 -2.75 11.13
C THR A 113 7.55 -1.52 10.65
N VAL A 114 6.59 -1.75 9.79
CA VAL A 114 5.64 -0.75 9.32
C VAL A 114 4.30 -1.01 10.00
N GLN A 115 3.71 0.04 10.53
CA GLN A 115 2.38 0.01 11.09
C GLN A 115 1.54 1.10 10.44
N VAL A 116 0.33 0.78 10.06
CA VAL A 116 -0.56 1.67 9.32
C VAL A 116 -1.94 1.63 9.94
N ARG A 117 -2.49 2.81 10.21
CA ARG A 117 -3.92 3.02 10.36
C ARG A 117 -4.46 3.55 9.03
N LEU A 118 -5.46 2.92 8.49
CA LEU A 118 -6.05 3.28 7.21
C LEU A 118 -7.57 3.32 7.33
N ASN A 119 -8.16 4.44 6.93
CA ASN A 119 -9.59 4.55 6.65
C ASN A 119 -9.74 4.97 5.19
N PRO A 120 -9.90 4.04 4.24
CA PRO A 120 -10.04 4.41 2.84
C PRO A 120 -11.41 5.04 2.60
N ALA A 121 -11.41 6.24 2.01
CA ALA A 121 -12.65 6.94 1.66
C ALA A 121 -12.45 7.80 0.42
N HIS A 122 -13.56 8.13 -0.26
CA HIS A 122 -13.55 8.99 -1.45
C HIS A 122 -13.75 10.47 -1.12
N ASP A 123 -13.88 10.79 0.15
CA ASP A 123 -14.13 12.13 0.67
C ASP A 123 -13.10 12.52 1.73
N ALA A 124 -13.36 13.62 2.43
CA ALA A 124 -12.45 14.15 3.46
C ALA A 124 -12.31 13.26 4.71
N SER A 125 -13.12 12.21 4.86
CA SER A 125 -13.01 11.25 5.97
C SER A 125 -11.88 10.23 5.77
N GLY A 126 -11.30 10.16 4.58
CA GLY A 126 -10.16 9.30 4.30
C GLY A 126 -8.95 9.66 5.17
N ARG A 127 -8.28 8.64 5.72
CA ARG A 127 -7.12 8.83 6.61
C ARG A 127 -6.10 7.73 6.46
N VAL A 128 -4.83 8.11 6.50
CA VAL A 128 -3.69 7.21 6.66
C VAL A 128 -2.76 7.79 7.70
N ASP A 129 -2.39 7.01 8.69
CA ASP A 129 -1.30 7.30 9.62
C ASP A 129 -0.27 6.16 9.51
N ILE A 130 1.01 6.48 9.55
CA ILE A 130 2.08 5.50 9.38
C ILE A 130 3.19 5.67 10.42
N TRP A 131 3.64 4.55 10.96
CA TRP A 131 4.76 4.45 11.90
C TRP A 131 5.81 3.48 11.34
N LEU A 132 7.06 3.78 11.60
CA LEU A 132 8.20 2.91 11.32
C LEU A 132 8.94 2.62 12.62
N ASN A 133 9.08 1.33 12.95
CA ASN A 133 9.70 0.88 14.20
C ASN A 133 9.13 1.58 15.45
N GLY A 134 7.81 1.79 15.47
CA GLY A 134 7.10 2.48 16.54
C GLY A 134 7.16 4.01 16.49
N ALA A 135 8.00 4.60 15.66
CA ALA A 135 8.09 6.06 15.52
C ALA A 135 7.13 6.57 14.44
N PHE A 136 6.34 7.60 14.76
CA PHE A 136 5.46 8.24 13.79
C PHE A 136 6.24 8.80 12.60
N CYS A 137 5.78 8.48 11.39
CA CYS A 137 6.45 8.89 10.15
C CYS A 137 5.67 9.94 9.37
N GLY A 138 4.35 9.86 9.39
CA GLY A 138 3.52 10.83 8.69
C GLY A 138 2.06 10.41 8.61
N ALA A 139 1.23 11.35 8.18
CA ALA A 139 -0.21 11.18 8.04
C ALA A 139 -0.74 11.82 6.76
N TYR A 140 -1.92 11.38 6.37
CA TYR A 140 -2.73 11.98 5.32
C TYR A 140 -4.18 11.99 5.77
N GLN A 141 -4.88 13.06 5.44
CA GLN A 141 -6.32 13.16 5.57
C GLN A 141 -6.89 13.75 4.28
N GLY A 142 -7.91 13.12 3.75
CA GLY A 142 -8.55 13.54 2.51
C GLY A 142 -9.01 12.36 1.65
N PRO A 143 -9.56 12.64 0.48
CA PRO A 143 -10.02 11.62 -0.45
C PRO A 143 -8.87 10.75 -0.93
N MET A 144 -9.11 9.47 -1.06
CA MET A 144 -8.20 8.50 -1.65
C MET A 144 -8.97 7.53 -2.54
N ALA A 145 -8.25 6.82 -3.40
CA ALA A 145 -8.80 5.95 -4.40
C ALA A 145 -9.53 6.69 -5.54
N ASP A 146 -10.08 5.91 -6.47
CA ASP A 146 -10.82 6.42 -7.61
C ASP A 146 -12.31 6.57 -7.26
N ARG A 147 -12.76 7.80 -7.20
CA ARG A 147 -14.15 8.13 -6.91
C ARG A 147 -15.11 7.66 -8.00
N ASP A 148 -14.66 7.68 -9.24
CA ASP A 148 -15.48 7.43 -10.43
C ASP A 148 -15.25 6.03 -11.00
N SER A 149 -14.77 5.10 -10.20
CA SER A 149 -14.39 3.77 -10.69
C SER A 149 -15.53 3.00 -11.35
N GLY A 150 -16.74 3.51 -11.36
CA GLY A 150 -17.87 2.98 -12.14
C GLY A 150 -18.12 1.47 -12.00
N ALA A 151 -17.29 0.81 -11.20
CA ALA A 151 -17.35 -0.61 -10.95
C ALA A 151 -18.65 -0.90 -10.21
N ARG A 152 -19.58 -1.49 -10.93
CA ARG A 152 -20.82 -1.95 -10.34
C ARG A 152 -20.89 -3.46 -10.50
N ARG A 153 -21.07 -4.15 -9.41
CA ARG A 153 -21.42 -5.56 -9.40
C ARG A 153 -22.88 -5.66 -8.98
N ASN A 154 -23.72 -6.22 -9.84
CA ASN A 154 -25.17 -6.34 -9.61
C ASN A 154 -25.85 -4.99 -9.27
N GLY A 155 -25.42 -3.91 -9.92
CA GLY A 155 -26.01 -2.58 -9.73
C GLY A 155 -25.48 -1.79 -8.53
N ALA A 156 -24.75 -2.42 -7.60
CA ALA A 156 -24.12 -1.76 -6.46
C ALA A 156 -22.68 -1.32 -6.78
N PRO A 157 -22.22 -0.19 -6.25
CA PRO A 157 -20.81 0.17 -6.33
C PRO A 157 -19.95 -0.95 -5.75
N PHE A 158 -19.00 -1.43 -6.53
CA PHE A 158 -18.04 -2.43 -6.08
C PHE A 158 -16.64 -1.82 -6.07
N ILE A 159 -16.09 -1.66 -4.90
CA ILE A 159 -14.72 -1.22 -4.71
C ILE A 159 -14.04 -2.27 -3.88
N ASN A 160 -13.21 -3.06 -4.54
CA ASN A 160 -12.38 -4.06 -3.90
C ASN A 160 -11.03 -3.42 -3.55
N ALA A 161 -10.69 -3.40 -2.28
CA ALA A 161 -9.41 -2.92 -1.79
C ALA A 161 -8.54 -4.13 -1.42
N GLN A 162 -7.56 -4.42 -2.26
CA GLN A 162 -6.69 -5.59 -2.12
C GLN A 162 -5.31 -5.17 -1.58
N PRO A 163 -4.96 -5.53 -0.34
CA PRO A 163 -3.60 -5.40 0.13
C PRO A 163 -2.69 -6.45 -0.56
N ARG A 164 -1.56 -5.99 -1.04
CA ARG A 164 -0.58 -6.81 -1.75
C ARG A 164 0.81 -6.54 -1.18
N PHE A 165 1.55 -7.62 -0.95
CA PHE A 165 2.94 -7.61 -0.48
C PHE A 165 3.81 -8.34 -1.49
N GLY A 166 5.02 -7.86 -1.68
CA GLY A 166 5.95 -8.46 -2.63
C GLY A 166 6.78 -7.40 -3.36
N ILE A 167 7.38 -7.80 -4.47
CA ILE A 167 8.17 -6.91 -5.32
C ILE A 167 7.38 -6.67 -6.61
N TYR A 168 6.96 -5.42 -6.82
CA TYR A 168 6.50 -4.92 -8.11
C TYR A 168 7.42 -3.79 -8.54
N ARG A 169 8.23 -4.02 -9.58
CA ARG A 169 9.29 -3.12 -9.99
C ARG A 169 9.35 -2.95 -11.50
N ASP A 170 10.02 -1.88 -11.92
CA ASP A 170 10.48 -1.75 -13.29
C ASP A 170 11.50 -2.87 -13.59
N TRP A 171 11.53 -3.32 -14.84
CA TRP A 171 12.42 -4.40 -15.23
C TRP A 171 13.90 -4.07 -14.96
N ARG A 172 14.62 -5.01 -14.41
CA ARG A 172 16.06 -4.96 -14.14
C ARG A 172 16.63 -6.37 -14.23
N ALA A 173 17.89 -6.45 -14.65
CA ALA A 173 18.60 -7.73 -14.72
C ALA A 173 19.00 -8.25 -13.34
N GLU A 174 19.25 -7.35 -12.40
CA GLU A 174 19.73 -7.70 -11.06
C GLU A 174 18.62 -8.35 -10.22
N THR A 175 19.01 -9.32 -9.42
CA THR A 175 18.15 -9.89 -8.39
C THR A 175 17.88 -8.86 -7.29
N GLN A 176 16.69 -8.91 -6.74
CA GLN A 176 16.32 -8.14 -5.56
C GLN A 176 15.53 -9.05 -4.62
N THR A 177 16.03 -9.24 -3.43
CA THR A 177 15.38 -10.07 -2.41
C THR A 177 14.79 -9.20 -1.31
N ILE A 178 13.56 -9.48 -0.92
CA ILE A 178 12.89 -8.88 0.23
C ILE A 178 12.24 -9.99 1.06
N TYR A 179 12.37 -9.88 2.35
CA TYR A 179 11.72 -10.76 3.31
C TYR A 179 10.57 -10.02 3.96
N PHE A 180 9.46 -10.73 4.19
CA PHE A 180 8.31 -10.24 4.93
C PHE A 180 8.05 -11.14 6.12
N ASP A 181 7.62 -10.53 7.23
CA ASP A 181 7.24 -11.23 8.46
C ASP A 181 6.13 -10.48 9.18
N LYS A 182 5.38 -11.17 10.03
CA LYS A 182 4.36 -10.60 10.94
C LYS A 182 3.34 -9.72 10.23
N ILE A 183 2.81 -10.21 9.10
CA ILE A 183 1.72 -9.52 8.39
C ILE A 183 0.42 -9.77 9.17
N MET A 184 -0.11 -8.73 9.78
CA MET A 184 -1.27 -8.77 10.66
C MET A 184 -2.24 -7.65 10.33
N PHE A 185 -3.54 -7.94 10.39
CA PHE A 185 -4.62 -6.97 10.18
C PHE A 185 -5.58 -6.98 11.35
N TRP A 186 -6.06 -5.79 11.73
CA TRP A 186 -7.09 -5.57 12.74
C TRP A 186 -8.18 -4.69 12.13
N ASN A 187 -9.38 -5.21 12.01
CA ASN A 187 -10.55 -4.47 11.52
C ASN A 187 -11.74 -4.67 12.46
N ALA A 188 -12.86 -4.01 12.17
CA ALA A 188 -14.06 -4.12 12.99
C ALA A 188 -14.63 -5.54 13.05
N ASP A 189 -14.27 -6.40 12.10
CA ASP A 189 -14.73 -7.81 12.03
C ASP A 189 -13.78 -8.76 12.77
N SER A 190 -12.79 -8.24 13.48
CA SER A 190 -11.78 -9.03 14.21
C SER A 190 -12.28 -9.65 15.49
N ALA A 191 -13.52 -9.39 15.88
CA ALA A 191 -14.13 -10.01 17.05
C ALA A 191 -14.10 -11.55 16.93
N GLY A 192 -13.32 -12.19 17.82
CA GLY A 192 -13.14 -13.63 17.82
C GLY A 192 -11.77 -14.14 17.34
N HIS A 193 -10.88 -13.28 16.86
CA HIS A 193 -9.51 -13.65 16.56
C HIS A 193 -8.56 -13.27 17.71
N PRO A 194 -8.04 -14.27 18.47
CA PRO A 194 -7.19 -14.00 19.64
C PRO A 194 -5.91 -13.24 19.29
N ASP A 195 -5.37 -13.44 18.08
CA ASP A 195 -4.15 -12.75 17.62
C ASP A 195 -4.41 -11.28 17.25
N TRP A 196 -5.66 -10.87 17.18
CA TRP A 196 -6.07 -9.50 16.85
C TRP A 196 -6.39 -8.67 18.09
N SER A 197 -6.22 -9.28 19.27
CA SER A 197 -6.37 -8.62 20.56
C SER A 197 -5.16 -7.74 20.94
N VAL A 198 -4.10 -7.77 20.16
CA VAL A 198 -2.98 -6.84 20.35
C VAL A 198 -3.48 -5.45 19.98
N SER A 199 -3.69 -4.64 20.99
CA SER A 199 -4.12 -3.26 20.82
C SER A 199 -3.35 -2.58 19.71
N PRO A 200 -4.03 -1.76 18.88
CA PRO A 200 -3.31 -0.83 18.02
C PRO A 200 -2.33 -0.04 18.87
N PRO A 201 -1.23 0.50 18.31
CA PRO A 201 -0.31 1.31 19.08
C PRO A 201 -1.09 2.43 19.76
N PRO A 202 -0.67 2.85 20.94
CA PRO A 202 -1.25 4.02 21.58
C PRO A 202 -1.23 5.20 20.61
N GLU A 203 -2.30 5.95 20.59
CA GLU A 203 -2.44 7.19 19.83
C GLU A 203 -1.40 8.24 20.26
#